data_fee1971998cb97237b131ac399da8fc6
#
_entry.id   fee1971998cb97237b131ac399da8fc6
#
_cell.length_a   1.000
_cell.length_b   1.000
_cell.length_c   1.000
_cell.angle_alpha   90.00
_cell.angle_beta   90.00
_cell.angle_gamma   90.00
#
_symmetry.space_group_name_H-M   'P 1'
#
loop_
_entity.id
_entity.type
_entity.pdbx_description
1 polymer ?
#
loop_
_entity_poly.entity_id
_entity_poly.type
_entity_poly.pdbx_seq_one_letter_code
_entity_poly.pdbx_strand_id
1 'polypeptide(L)'
;MEALVVTGQQKFKTQAFAGKVMLTIFWDVNGSILVHFQEKGQTVTSDRYSDMLVNELKPAIQSNRRGLLSKRVLLLHDNAHPHTATHTVDTPGALKFEVLKRPPYSPDLAPSDFHLFAPMKEQLWGQKFADDNEVMEAVQSWVKVTPKSFFLEGIRKLVDRWTKCVTKQGDYLEK
;
A
#
# COMPACT_ATOMS: atom_id res chain seq x y z
N MET A 1 -9.36 -19.08 -5.88
CA MET A 1 -8.38 -18.06 -6.31
C MET A 1 -8.16 -17.12 -5.14
N GLU A 2 -6.95 -17.05 -4.70
CA GLU A 2 -6.53 -16.15 -3.63
C GLU A 2 -6.42 -14.72 -4.18
N ALA A 3 -6.73 -13.73 -3.36
CA ALA A 3 -6.63 -12.33 -3.76
C ALA A 3 -5.53 -11.65 -2.95
N LEU A 4 -4.53 -11.15 -3.65
CA LEU A 4 -3.43 -10.40 -3.06
C LEU A 4 -3.84 -8.93 -2.90
N VAL A 5 -3.84 -8.47 -1.67
CA VAL A 5 -3.97 -7.05 -1.30
C VAL A 5 -2.60 -6.53 -0.88
N VAL A 6 -2.18 -5.45 -1.51
CA VAL A 6 -0.88 -4.82 -1.25
C VAL A 6 -1.11 -3.51 -0.54
N THR A 7 -0.31 -3.23 0.47
CA THR A 7 -0.26 -1.91 1.13
C THR A 7 1.04 -1.20 0.85
N GLY A 8 1.02 0.11 0.93
CA GLY A 8 2.20 0.96 0.89
C GLY A 8 1.95 2.28 1.59
N GLN A 9 3.01 2.88 2.11
CA GLN A 9 2.99 4.16 2.81
C GLN A 9 3.96 5.13 2.15
N GLN A 10 3.53 6.36 1.95
CA GLN A 10 4.34 7.40 1.33
C GLN A 10 4.08 8.77 1.95
N LYS A 11 5.16 9.53 2.11
CA LYS A 11 5.14 10.94 2.52
C LYS A 11 5.32 11.85 1.32
N PHE A 12 4.45 12.83 1.19
CA PHE A 12 4.54 13.88 0.18
C PHE A 12 4.90 15.21 0.86
N LYS A 13 5.83 15.94 0.27
CA LYS A 13 6.20 17.30 0.72
C LYS A 13 5.44 18.31 -0.12
N THR A 14 4.80 19.28 0.53
CA THR A 14 4.24 20.46 -0.12
C THR A 14 5.30 21.57 -0.19
N GLN A 15 5.46 22.22 -1.33
CA GLN A 15 6.52 23.22 -1.52
C GLN A 15 6.31 24.53 -0.73
N ALA A 16 5.08 24.91 -0.43
CA ALA A 16 4.76 26.20 0.19
C ALA A 16 4.72 26.19 1.73
N PHE A 17 4.47 25.06 2.33
CA PHE A 17 4.40 24.88 3.79
C PHE A 17 5.10 23.59 4.16
N ALA A 18 5.79 23.56 5.30
CA ALA A 18 6.52 22.39 5.81
C ALA A 18 5.61 21.20 6.18
N GLY A 19 4.46 21.08 5.50
CA GLY A 19 3.51 19.98 5.61
C GLY A 19 4.03 18.72 4.96
N LYS A 20 3.85 17.59 5.62
CA LYS A 20 4.06 16.25 5.06
C LYS A 20 2.74 15.52 5.13
N VAL A 21 2.17 15.19 3.98
CA VAL A 21 1.01 14.32 3.90
C VAL A 21 1.50 12.88 3.86
N MET A 22 1.04 12.07 4.80
CA MET A 22 1.33 10.64 4.81
C MET A 22 0.15 9.87 4.24
N LEU A 23 0.40 9.11 3.21
CA LEU A 23 -0.55 8.25 2.52
C LEU A 23 -0.32 6.80 2.93
N THR A 24 -1.41 6.09 3.25
CA THR A 24 -1.48 4.63 3.28
C THR A 24 -2.46 4.19 2.21
N ILE A 25 -2.03 3.29 1.33
CA ILE A 25 -2.87 2.79 0.24
C ILE A 25 -2.92 1.26 0.27
N PHE A 26 -4.12 0.71 0.10
CA PHE A 26 -4.35 -0.72 -0.12
C PHE A 26 -4.92 -0.91 -1.52
N TRP A 27 -4.36 -1.85 -2.25
CA TRP A 27 -4.72 -2.09 -3.64
C TRP A 27 -4.53 -3.55 -4.05
N ASP A 28 -5.19 -3.95 -5.11
CA ASP A 28 -5.11 -5.27 -5.72
C ASP A 28 -5.00 -5.17 -7.25
N VAL A 29 -5.12 -6.29 -7.95
CA VAL A 29 -5.10 -6.33 -9.43
C VAL A 29 -6.21 -5.51 -10.10
N ASN A 30 -7.26 -5.17 -9.37
CA ASN A 30 -8.40 -4.40 -9.86
C ASN A 30 -8.34 -2.91 -9.53
N GLY A 31 -7.31 -2.48 -8.81
CA GLY A 31 -7.11 -1.08 -8.44
C GLY A 31 -7.07 -0.84 -6.94
N SER A 32 -7.17 0.41 -6.54
CA SER A 32 -7.20 0.77 -5.13
C SER A 32 -8.45 0.24 -4.42
N ILE A 33 -8.27 -0.17 -3.18
CA ILE A 33 -9.35 -0.60 -2.28
C ILE A 33 -9.61 0.48 -1.25
N LEU A 34 -8.53 0.99 -0.63
CA LEU A 34 -8.58 2.04 0.38
C LEU A 34 -7.42 3.02 0.18
N VAL A 35 -7.72 4.30 0.20
CA VAL A 35 -6.76 5.40 0.21
C VAL A 35 -6.99 6.18 1.49
N HIS A 36 -6.03 6.11 2.42
CA HIS A 36 -6.11 6.75 3.72
C HIS A 36 -5.00 7.79 3.88
N PHE A 37 -5.37 9.01 4.25
CA PHE A 37 -4.43 10.07 4.59
C PHE A 37 -4.36 10.25 6.10
N GLN A 38 -3.16 10.19 6.63
CA GLN A 38 -2.92 10.40 8.05
C GLN A 38 -3.14 11.86 8.42
N GLU A 39 -3.80 12.10 9.55
CA GLU A 39 -3.96 13.46 10.08
C GLU A 39 -2.60 14.12 10.36
N LYS A 40 -2.55 15.43 10.18
CA LYS A 40 -1.33 16.23 10.37
C LYS A 40 -0.74 16.04 11.76
N GLY A 41 0.56 15.79 11.81
CA GLY A 41 1.29 15.60 13.07
C GLY A 41 1.13 14.23 13.71
N GLN A 42 0.33 13.35 13.12
CA GLN A 42 0.17 11.99 13.61
C GLN A 42 1.08 11.03 12.86
N THR A 43 1.51 9.98 13.56
CA THR A 43 2.26 8.85 12.98
C THR A 43 1.40 7.60 12.95
N VAL A 44 1.71 6.68 12.05
CA VAL A 44 1.07 5.37 12.04
C VAL A 44 1.65 4.56 13.20
N THR A 45 0.82 4.33 14.22
CA THR A 45 1.13 3.40 15.32
C THR A 45 0.52 2.04 15.04
N SER A 46 0.94 1.01 15.79
CA SER A 46 0.37 -0.34 15.68
C SER A 46 -1.14 -0.36 15.91
N ASP A 47 -1.64 0.39 16.90
CA ASP A 47 -3.07 0.46 17.21
C ASP A 47 -3.85 1.10 16.05
N ARG A 48 -3.37 2.23 15.52
CA ARG A 48 -3.99 2.89 14.37
C ARG A 48 -3.97 2.04 13.12
N TYR A 49 -2.89 1.31 12.89
CA TYR A 49 -2.83 0.39 11.76
C TYR A 49 -3.82 -0.75 11.92
N SER A 50 -3.93 -1.32 13.12
CA SER A 50 -4.92 -2.35 13.43
C SER A 50 -6.35 -1.84 13.28
N ASP A 51 -6.64 -0.65 13.79
CA ASP A 51 -7.93 0.02 13.62
C ASP A 51 -8.27 0.25 12.15
N MET A 52 -7.30 0.68 11.36
CA MET A 52 -7.46 0.86 9.91
C MET A 52 -7.81 -0.46 9.21
N LEU A 53 -7.16 -1.56 9.57
CA LEU A 53 -7.49 -2.88 9.01
C LEU A 53 -8.92 -3.31 9.35
N VAL A 54 -9.37 -3.09 10.58
CA VAL A 54 -10.69 -3.52 11.06
C VAL A 54 -11.80 -2.59 10.58
N ASN A 55 -11.62 -1.28 10.77
CA ASN A 55 -12.68 -0.29 10.62
C ASN A 55 -12.73 0.37 9.24
N GLU A 56 -11.66 0.29 8.46
CA GLU A 56 -11.60 0.89 7.13
C GLU A 56 -11.36 -0.14 6.03
N LEU A 57 -10.28 -0.95 6.09
CA LEU A 57 -9.95 -1.89 5.03
C LEU A 57 -10.99 -2.99 4.87
N LYS A 58 -11.41 -3.65 5.95
CA LYS A 58 -12.41 -4.72 5.87
C LYS A 58 -13.73 -4.24 5.28
N PRO A 59 -14.34 -3.10 5.72
CA PRO A 59 -15.53 -2.55 5.09
C PRO A 59 -15.30 -2.15 3.63
N ALA A 60 -14.14 -1.59 3.30
CA ALA A 60 -13.79 -1.23 1.91
C ALA A 60 -13.73 -2.47 1.00
N ILE A 61 -13.16 -3.59 1.48
CA ILE A 61 -13.18 -4.86 0.75
C ILE A 61 -14.61 -5.35 0.57
N GLN A 62 -15.45 -5.29 1.60
CA GLN A 62 -16.85 -5.71 1.53
C GLN A 62 -17.63 -4.94 0.47
N SER A 63 -17.41 -3.63 0.39
CA SER A 63 -18.10 -2.74 -0.54
C SER A 63 -17.56 -2.86 -1.98
N ASN A 64 -16.25 -2.84 -2.14
CA ASN A 64 -15.60 -2.68 -3.44
C ASN A 64 -15.18 -4.01 -4.09
N ARG A 65 -15.07 -5.08 -3.31
CA ARG A 65 -14.60 -6.41 -3.72
C ARG A 65 -15.51 -7.51 -3.19
N ARG A 66 -16.78 -7.48 -3.62
CA ARG A 66 -17.79 -8.46 -3.19
C ARG A 66 -17.28 -9.90 -3.34
N GLY A 67 -17.42 -10.69 -2.30
CA GLY A 67 -16.99 -12.09 -2.27
C GLY A 67 -15.50 -12.30 -1.99
N LEU A 68 -14.69 -11.24 -1.88
CA LEU A 68 -13.26 -11.40 -1.60
C LEU A 68 -13.03 -11.93 -0.17
N LEU A 69 -13.81 -11.47 0.80
CA LEU A 69 -13.71 -11.95 2.19
C LEU A 69 -14.17 -13.40 2.37
N SER A 70 -14.95 -13.94 1.43
CA SER A 70 -15.30 -15.36 1.41
C SER A 70 -14.18 -16.24 0.86
N LYS A 71 -13.20 -15.63 0.22
CA LYS A 71 -11.98 -16.24 -0.28
C LYS A 71 -10.85 -15.93 0.69
N ARG A 72 -9.71 -16.56 0.46
CA ARG A 72 -8.50 -16.23 1.21
C ARG A 72 -7.94 -14.90 0.76
N VAL A 73 -7.85 -13.94 1.67
CA VAL A 73 -7.22 -12.64 1.43
C VAL A 73 -5.77 -12.71 1.87
N LEU A 74 -4.86 -12.51 0.93
CA LEU A 74 -3.43 -12.41 1.20
C LEU A 74 -3.06 -10.93 1.36
N LEU A 75 -2.54 -10.56 2.50
CA LEU A 75 -2.08 -9.20 2.80
C LEU A 75 -0.55 -9.12 2.72
N LEU A 76 -0.05 -8.40 1.74
CA LEU A 76 1.37 -8.07 1.64
C LEU A 76 1.60 -6.67 2.19
N HIS A 77 2.28 -6.57 3.31
CA HIS A 77 2.70 -5.30 3.91
C HIS A 77 4.20 -5.31 4.24
N ASP A 78 4.76 -4.14 4.48
CA ASP A 78 6.17 -4.04 4.86
C ASP A 78 6.40 -4.50 6.32
N ASN A 79 7.67 -4.59 6.71
CA ASN A 79 8.08 -4.93 8.06
C ASN A 79 8.30 -3.68 8.93
N ALA A 80 7.59 -2.57 8.65
CA ALA A 80 7.62 -1.40 9.50
C ALA A 80 7.15 -1.76 10.92
N HIS A 81 7.74 -1.11 11.92
CA HIS A 81 7.44 -1.40 13.33
C HIS A 81 5.92 -1.43 13.65
N PRO A 82 5.07 -0.53 13.11
CA PRO A 82 3.64 -0.62 13.33
C PRO A 82 2.99 -1.90 12.81
N HIS A 83 3.58 -2.52 11.78
CA HIS A 83 3.05 -3.73 11.16
C HIS A 83 3.55 -5.03 11.83
N THR A 84 4.64 -4.94 12.60
CA THR A 84 5.27 -6.10 13.26
C THR A 84 5.01 -6.18 14.74
N ALA A 85 4.38 -5.17 15.35
CA ALA A 85 3.98 -5.21 16.74
C ALA A 85 3.00 -6.36 17.02
N THR A 86 3.07 -7.00 18.17
CA THR A 86 2.28 -8.19 18.51
C THR A 86 0.79 -7.98 18.24
N HIS A 87 0.24 -6.84 18.69
CA HIS A 87 -1.17 -6.51 18.44
C HIS A 87 -1.53 -6.43 16.95
N THR A 88 -0.65 -5.86 16.14
CA THR A 88 -0.85 -5.76 14.68
C THR A 88 -0.71 -7.12 13.99
N VAL A 89 0.17 -7.98 14.46
CA VAL A 89 0.37 -9.32 13.89
C VAL A 89 -0.87 -10.20 14.10
N ASP A 90 -1.58 -10.04 15.22
CA ASP A 90 -2.78 -10.82 15.53
C ASP A 90 -4.02 -10.32 14.78
N THR A 91 -4.09 -9.04 14.46
CA THR A 91 -5.26 -8.42 13.81
C THR A 91 -5.61 -9.01 12.45
N PRO A 92 -4.67 -9.23 11.49
CA PRO A 92 -4.98 -9.88 10.23
C PRO A 92 -5.54 -11.29 10.41
N GLY A 93 -4.98 -12.07 11.35
CA GLY A 93 -5.47 -13.40 11.68
C GLY A 93 -6.91 -13.39 12.18
N ALA A 94 -7.26 -12.47 13.07
CA ALA A 94 -8.63 -12.27 13.56
C ALA A 94 -9.61 -11.85 12.43
N LEU A 95 -9.11 -11.16 11.40
CA LEU A 95 -9.87 -10.79 10.20
C LEU A 95 -9.89 -11.89 9.12
N LYS A 96 -9.24 -13.04 9.36
CA LYS A 96 -9.02 -14.13 8.40
C LYS A 96 -8.19 -13.68 7.18
N PHE A 97 -7.31 -12.72 7.37
CA PHE A 97 -6.29 -12.35 6.39
C PHE A 97 -5.03 -13.17 6.64
N GLU A 98 -4.41 -13.63 5.58
CA GLU A 98 -3.08 -14.25 5.66
C GLU A 98 -2.03 -13.22 5.28
N VAL A 99 -1.07 -13.02 6.17
CA VAL A 99 0.05 -12.10 5.93
C VAL A 99 1.13 -12.80 5.14
N LEU A 100 1.45 -12.27 3.96
CA LEU A 100 2.63 -12.68 3.21
C LEU A 100 3.85 -11.95 3.79
N LYS A 101 4.74 -12.73 4.41
CA LYS A 101 6.00 -12.23 4.93
C LYS A 101 6.99 -11.98 3.79
N ARG A 102 7.68 -10.87 3.83
CA ARG A 102 8.81 -10.57 2.96
C ARG A 102 10.04 -10.23 3.77
N PRO A 103 11.25 -10.37 3.22
CA PRO A 103 12.47 -9.95 3.92
C PRO A 103 12.39 -8.47 4.32
N PRO A 104 12.93 -8.09 5.48
CA PRO A 104 13.03 -6.69 5.86
C PRO A 104 13.93 -5.92 4.87
N TYR A 105 13.70 -4.61 4.77
CA TYR A 105 14.50 -3.71 3.90
C TYR A 105 14.57 -4.12 2.42
N SER A 106 13.49 -4.71 1.90
CA SER A 106 13.40 -5.17 0.51
C SER A 106 12.34 -4.39 -0.28
N PRO A 107 12.59 -3.10 -0.62
CA PRO A 107 11.64 -2.30 -1.41
C PRO A 107 11.48 -2.83 -2.84
N ASP A 108 12.46 -3.55 -3.36
CA ASP A 108 12.42 -4.26 -4.63
C ASP A 108 11.40 -5.40 -4.68
N LEU A 109 10.94 -5.87 -3.52
CA LEU A 109 9.88 -6.87 -3.34
C LEU A 109 8.54 -6.26 -2.89
N ALA A 110 8.43 -4.93 -2.87
CA ALA A 110 7.23 -4.21 -2.50
C ALA A 110 6.60 -3.51 -3.72
N PRO A 111 5.48 -3.99 -4.27
CA PRO A 111 4.88 -3.39 -5.46
C PRO A 111 4.51 -1.92 -5.29
N SER A 112 4.16 -1.49 -4.09
CA SER A 112 3.92 -0.08 -3.82
C SER A 112 5.17 0.77 -4.04
N ASP A 113 6.36 0.27 -3.65
CA ASP A 113 7.60 1.00 -3.79
C ASP A 113 8.14 0.97 -5.22
N PHE A 114 8.22 -0.21 -5.84
CA PHE A 114 8.85 -0.33 -7.16
C PHE A 114 7.90 -0.01 -8.33
N HIS A 115 6.58 0.04 -8.13
CA HIS A 115 5.62 0.20 -9.23
C HIS A 115 4.62 1.34 -9.02
N LEU A 116 4.09 1.53 -7.80
CA LEU A 116 3.00 2.48 -7.57
C LEU A 116 3.48 3.91 -7.28
N PHE A 117 4.38 4.08 -6.32
CA PHE A 117 4.71 5.41 -5.80
C PHE A 117 5.60 6.25 -6.72
N ALA A 118 6.47 5.64 -7.52
CA ALA A 118 7.33 6.40 -8.43
C ALA A 118 6.51 7.11 -9.52
N PRO A 119 5.64 6.45 -10.30
CA PRO A 119 4.78 7.11 -11.28
C PRO A 119 3.82 8.12 -10.65
N MET A 120 3.28 7.84 -9.45
CA MET A 120 2.43 8.78 -8.72
C MET A 120 3.20 10.08 -8.39
N LYS A 121 4.42 9.96 -7.88
CA LYS A 121 5.26 11.12 -7.60
C LYS A 121 5.64 11.90 -8.87
N GLU A 122 5.96 11.22 -9.96
CA GLU A 122 6.27 11.85 -11.24
C GLU A 122 5.10 12.68 -11.74
N GLN A 123 3.88 12.17 -11.64
CA GLN A 123 2.68 12.89 -12.04
C GLN A 123 2.41 14.14 -11.19
N LEU A 124 2.76 14.09 -9.91
CA LEU A 124 2.60 15.22 -8.99
C LEU A 124 3.79 16.18 -9.03
N TRP A 125 4.90 15.76 -9.65
CA TRP A 125 6.12 16.58 -9.75
C TRP A 125 5.88 17.83 -10.57
N GLY A 126 6.39 18.96 -10.07
CA GLY A 126 6.25 20.26 -10.74
C GLY A 126 4.89 20.94 -10.54
N GLN A 127 3.92 20.28 -9.95
CA GLN A 127 2.68 20.93 -9.55
C GLN A 127 2.90 21.74 -8.27
N LYS A 128 2.25 22.92 -8.21
CA LYS A 128 2.24 23.75 -7.00
C LYS A 128 0.93 23.51 -6.28
N PHE A 129 1.01 23.16 -5.01
CA PHE A 129 -0.14 22.93 -4.15
C PHE A 129 -0.21 24.04 -3.09
N ALA A 130 -1.38 24.63 -2.90
CA ALA A 130 -1.60 25.68 -1.90
C ALA A 130 -1.66 25.09 -0.49
N ASP A 131 -2.22 23.90 -0.33
CA ASP A 131 -2.37 23.22 0.95
C ASP A 131 -2.31 21.67 0.81
N ASP A 132 -2.44 21.00 1.95
CA ASP A 132 -2.43 19.55 2.01
C ASP A 132 -3.66 18.93 1.35
N ASN A 133 -4.80 19.62 1.32
CA ASN A 133 -6.04 19.12 0.68
C ASN A 133 -5.86 19.00 -0.84
N GLU A 134 -5.24 19.98 -1.48
CA GLU A 134 -4.94 19.91 -2.92
C GLU A 134 -4.04 18.72 -3.27
N VAL A 135 -3.08 18.41 -2.41
CA VAL A 135 -2.24 17.19 -2.58
C VAL A 135 -3.08 15.93 -2.46
N MET A 136 -3.93 15.85 -1.44
CA MET A 136 -4.80 14.69 -1.24
C MET A 136 -5.77 14.49 -2.42
N GLU A 137 -6.37 15.57 -2.92
CA GLU A 137 -7.26 15.53 -4.10
C GLU A 137 -6.52 15.09 -5.35
N ALA A 138 -5.30 15.60 -5.58
CA ALA A 138 -4.48 15.21 -6.72
C ALA A 138 -4.09 13.72 -6.68
N VAL A 139 -3.72 13.21 -5.51
CA VAL A 139 -3.43 11.77 -5.29
C VAL A 139 -4.67 10.93 -5.55
N GLN A 140 -5.82 11.28 -4.98
CA GLN A 140 -7.08 10.57 -5.18
C GLN A 140 -7.50 10.55 -6.65
N SER A 141 -7.38 11.70 -7.34
CA SER A 141 -7.67 11.81 -8.77
C SER A 141 -6.76 10.92 -9.59
N TRP A 142 -5.46 10.91 -9.31
CA TRP A 142 -4.52 10.04 -10.00
C TRP A 142 -4.87 8.55 -9.82
N VAL A 143 -5.11 8.13 -8.58
CA VAL A 143 -5.49 6.74 -8.27
C VAL A 143 -6.78 6.35 -8.99
N LYS A 144 -7.76 7.25 -9.06
CA LYS A 144 -9.06 7.00 -9.70
C LYS A 144 -8.96 6.82 -11.22
N VAL A 145 -8.10 7.59 -11.88
CA VAL A 145 -7.95 7.52 -13.35
C VAL A 145 -6.94 6.47 -13.80
N THR A 146 -6.12 5.96 -12.89
CA THR A 146 -5.12 4.93 -13.19
C THR A 146 -5.82 3.64 -13.62
N PRO A 147 -5.49 3.08 -14.80
CA PRO A 147 -6.19 1.91 -15.32
C PRO A 147 -5.87 0.63 -14.53
N LYS A 148 -6.80 -0.31 -14.52
CA LYS A 148 -6.61 -1.62 -13.86
C LYS A 148 -5.39 -2.38 -14.37
N SER A 149 -5.06 -2.23 -15.66
CA SER A 149 -3.86 -2.84 -16.26
C SER A 149 -2.58 -2.44 -15.57
N PHE A 150 -2.48 -1.20 -15.08
CA PHE A 150 -1.33 -0.72 -14.31
C PHE A 150 -1.17 -1.51 -13.00
N PHE A 151 -2.25 -1.68 -12.25
CA PHE A 151 -2.24 -2.43 -10.98
C PHE A 151 -1.93 -3.92 -11.21
N LEU A 152 -2.55 -4.52 -12.23
CA LEU A 152 -2.28 -5.92 -12.61
C LEU A 152 -0.80 -6.12 -12.98
N GLU A 153 -0.20 -5.20 -13.71
CA GLU A 153 1.21 -5.25 -14.08
C GLU A 153 2.12 -5.21 -12.84
N GLY A 154 1.81 -4.37 -11.86
CA GLY A 154 2.55 -4.29 -10.60
C GLY A 154 2.56 -5.63 -9.84
N ILE A 155 1.42 -6.31 -9.77
CA ILE A 155 1.33 -7.64 -9.15
C ILE A 155 2.08 -8.70 -9.96
N ARG A 156 2.02 -8.67 -11.28
CA ARG A 156 2.79 -9.59 -12.15
C ARG A 156 4.30 -9.42 -11.95
N LYS A 157 4.77 -8.18 -11.92
CA LYS A 157 6.18 -7.86 -11.65
C LYS A 157 6.63 -8.38 -10.27
N LEU A 158 5.74 -8.43 -9.28
CA LEU A 158 6.06 -9.01 -7.99
C LEU A 158 6.43 -10.48 -8.10
N VAL A 159 5.64 -11.27 -8.82
CA VAL A 159 5.91 -12.72 -9.02
C VAL A 159 7.28 -12.91 -9.68
N ASP A 160 7.57 -12.15 -10.72
CA ASP A 160 8.87 -12.21 -11.43
C ASP A 160 10.03 -11.85 -10.50
N ARG A 161 9.88 -10.81 -9.69
CA ARG A 161 10.90 -10.36 -8.75
C ARG A 161 11.14 -11.37 -7.63
N TRP A 162 10.08 -11.93 -7.08
CA TRP A 162 10.20 -12.98 -6.05
C TRP A 162 10.87 -14.23 -6.60
N THR A 163 10.52 -14.65 -7.81
CA THR A 163 11.17 -15.80 -8.48
C THR A 163 12.66 -15.55 -8.67
N LYS A 164 13.06 -14.36 -9.14
CA LYS A 164 14.48 -13.99 -9.28
C LYS A 164 15.20 -13.93 -7.94
N CYS A 165 14.56 -13.42 -6.89
CA CYS A 165 15.12 -13.36 -5.54
C CYS A 165 15.40 -14.76 -4.99
N VAL A 166 14.48 -15.71 -5.16
CA VAL A 166 14.68 -17.11 -4.76
C VAL A 166 15.81 -17.74 -5.55
N THR A 167 15.88 -17.52 -6.85
CA THR A 167 16.96 -18.06 -7.72
C THR A 167 18.33 -17.51 -7.34
N LYS A 168 18.42 -16.24 -6.94
CA LYS A 168 19.66 -15.58 -6.51
C LYS A 168 19.99 -15.77 -5.01
N GLN A 169 19.30 -16.66 -4.31
CA GLN A 169 19.52 -16.95 -2.89
C GLN A 169 19.39 -15.72 -1.97
N GLY A 170 18.60 -14.74 -2.34
CA GLY A 170 18.34 -13.54 -1.55
C GLY A 170 19.22 -12.32 -1.86
N ASP A 171 20.06 -12.38 -2.89
CA ASP A 171 20.80 -11.20 -3.34
C ASP A 171 19.86 -10.13 -3.92
N TYR A 172 20.23 -8.87 -3.73
CA TYR A 172 19.48 -7.72 -4.25
C TYR A 172 19.24 -7.83 -5.76
N LEU A 173 18.02 -7.53 -6.17
CA LEU A 173 17.71 -7.38 -7.59
C LEU A 173 18.15 -5.99 -8.04
N GLU A 174 19.18 -5.91 -8.84
CA GLU A 174 19.53 -4.67 -9.54
C GLU A 174 18.37 -4.21 -10.43
N LYS A 175 18.23 -2.87 -10.56
CA LYS A 175 17.18 -2.23 -11.35
C LYS A 175 17.25 -2.61 -12.82
#